data_eba88a1b69f8f2b1f53486ce76b48371
#
_entry.id   eba88a1b69f8f2b1f53486ce76b48371
#
_cell.length_a   1.000
_cell.length_b   1.000
_cell.length_c   1.000
_cell.angle_alpha   90.00
_cell.angle_beta   90.00
_cell.angle_gamma   90.00
#
_symmetry.space_group_name_H-M   'P 1'
#
loop_
_entity.id
_entity.type
_entity.pdbx_description
1 polymer ?
#
loop_
_entity_poly.entity_id
_entity_poly.type
_entity_poly.pdbx_seq_one_letter_code
_entity_poly.pdbx_strand_id
1 'polypeptide(L)'
;MARLLYGAVCKSQRQQLRAVPARRRLYQRDRSRPLRFIGYLTRNAPVRCVVPIYPLAPRATAKDVVPATGELLRKLLEDAGPAKVTVVGNSAGAGLGLAAAQWLRDSGYRQPNGLVLISPGLDASVGRPDQMAIAARDPVQDIPAIIEAGRLYAGDLDVAHPYVSPLNGDFRGLAPMIVFSGTLDLLYPDSIDLTAKARAAGVPIELHLRQGQPHNYAALPTPEGRQARAIILRVVARGVT
;
A
#
# COMPACT_ATOMS: atom_id res chain seq x y z
N MET A 1 -11.03 5.40 15.68
CA MET A 1 -11.45 6.04 14.40
C MET A 1 -10.73 5.33 13.25
N ALA A 2 -11.35 4.34 12.61
CA ALA A 2 -10.72 3.54 11.56
C ALA A 2 -10.48 4.38 10.29
N ARG A 3 -9.22 4.58 9.91
CA ARG A 3 -8.83 5.14 8.61
C ARG A 3 -9.00 4.07 7.54
N LEU A 4 -9.66 4.45 6.44
CA LEU A 4 -9.86 3.58 5.29
C LEU A 4 -8.53 3.14 4.70
N LEU A 5 -8.32 1.83 4.61
CA LEU A 5 -7.19 1.22 3.94
C LEU A 5 -7.43 1.26 2.42
N TYR A 6 -6.53 1.84 1.65
CA TYR A 6 -6.61 1.87 0.20
C TYR A 6 -5.47 1.05 -0.39
N GLY A 7 -5.85 -0.01 -1.10
CA GLY A 7 -4.99 -0.65 -2.05
C GLY A 7 -5.64 -0.54 -3.44
N ALA A 8 -4.90 -0.19 -4.44
CA ALA A 8 -5.33 -0.25 -5.82
C ALA A 8 -4.42 -1.19 -6.60
N VAL A 9 -5.00 -2.06 -7.42
CA VAL A 9 -4.26 -2.90 -8.36
C VAL A 9 -4.45 -2.29 -9.74
N CYS A 10 -3.36 -1.90 -10.39
CA CYS A 10 -3.38 -1.32 -11.73
C CYS A 10 -3.02 -2.35 -12.79
N LYS A 11 -3.88 -2.51 -13.80
CA LYS A 11 -3.72 -3.41 -14.93
C LYS A 11 -3.54 -2.61 -16.21
N SER A 12 -2.48 -2.89 -16.98
CA SER A 12 -2.23 -2.27 -18.28
C SER A 12 -3.09 -2.93 -19.36
N GLN A 13 -4.06 -2.21 -19.95
CA GLN A 13 -4.73 -2.60 -21.20
C GLN A 13 -5.45 -1.41 -21.86
N ARG A 14 -5.37 -1.37 -23.21
CA ARG A 14 -6.23 -0.52 -24.03
C ARG A 14 -7.59 -1.22 -24.20
N GLN A 15 -8.59 -0.87 -23.41
CA GLN A 15 -10.01 -1.03 -23.75
C GLN A 15 -10.89 -0.21 -22.79
N GLN A 16 -11.98 0.33 -23.33
CA GLN A 16 -12.88 1.28 -22.69
C GLN A 16 -13.64 0.66 -21.50
N LEU A 17 -13.77 1.40 -20.43
CA LEU A 17 -14.53 1.03 -19.23
C LEU A 17 -15.84 1.78 -19.13
N ARG A 18 -16.93 1.05 -18.90
CA ARG A 18 -18.19 1.61 -18.36
C ARG A 18 -18.10 1.66 -16.83
N ALA A 19 -18.43 2.82 -16.28
CA ALA A 19 -18.49 3.03 -14.83
C ALA A 19 -19.66 2.27 -14.21
N VAL A 20 -19.41 1.57 -13.10
CA VAL A 20 -20.45 0.97 -12.27
C VAL A 20 -20.76 1.95 -11.14
N PRO A 21 -22.03 2.35 -10.90
CA PRO A 21 -22.40 3.31 -9.87
C PRO A 21 -22.32 2.69 -8.47
N ALA A 22 -21.52 3.31 -7.60
CA ALA A 22 -21.44 2.96 -6.18
C ALA A 22 -22.69 3.48 -5.43
N ARG A 23 -23.46 2.58 -4.82
CA ARG A 23 -24.57 2.95 -3.93
C ARG A 23 -24.05 3.42 -2.56
N ARG A 24 -24.74 4.45 -2.04
CA ARG A 24 -24.43 5.32 -0.90
C ARG A 24 -24.51 4.64 0.48
N ARG A 25 -23.68 5.24 1.37
CA ARG A 25 -23.77 5.49 2.83
C ARG A 25 -23.12 4.47 3.75
N LEU A 26 -22.04 4.92 4.39
CA LEU A 26 -21.87 5.25 5.82
C LEU A 26 -20.38 5.57 6.08
N TYR A 27 -20.14 6.67 6.78
CA TYR A 27 -18.91 7.35 7.19
C TYR A 27 -18.28 8.25 6.12
N GLN A 28 -18.71 9.50 6.18
CA GLN A 28 -18.06 10.65 5.53
C GLN A 28 -16.72 10.93 6.23
N ARG A 29 -15.63 10.46 5.63
CA ARG A 29 -14.32 11.12 5.64
C ARG A 29 -13.85 11.17 4.19
N ASP A 30 -13.15 12.25 3.85
CA ASP A 30 -12.78 12.65 2.51
C ASP A 30 -12.27 11.47 1.63
N ARG A 31 -13.20 10.70 1.06
CA ARG A 31 -12.93 9.68 0.05
C ARG A 31 -12.46 10.29 -1.26
N SER A 32 -12.49 11.61 -1.37
CA SER A 32 -12.16 12.32 -2.59
C SER A 32 -10.67 12.21 -2.92
N ARG A 33 -9.78 12.23 -1.91
CA ARG A 33 -8.33 12.21 -2.15
C ARG A 33 -7.84 10.92 -2.81
N PRO A 34 -8.16 9.73 -2.31
CA PRO A 34 -7.77 8.47 -2.96
C PRO A 34 -8.41 8.30 -4.34
N LEU A 35 -9.69 8.64 -4.48
CA LEU A 35 -10.38 8.59 -5.76
C LEU A 35 -9.78 9.58 -6.78
N ARG A 36 -9.30 10.76 -6.32
CA ARG A 36 -8.56 11.70 -7.16
C ARG A 36 -7.24 11.13 -7.63
N PHE A 37 -6.50 10.43 -6.75
CA PHE A 37 -5.25 9.79 -7.12
C PHE A 37 -5.47 8.65 -8.14
N ILE A 38 -6.45 7.76 -7.91
CA ILE A 38 -6.83 6.71 -8.86
C ILE A 38 -7.28 7.33 -10.19
N GLY A 39 -8.15 8.35 -10.14
CA GLY A 39 -8.57 9.08 -11.32
C GLY A 39 -7.41 9.78 -12.05
N TYR A 40 -6.38 10.23 -11.33
CA TYR A 40 -5.16 10.74 -11.93
C TYR A 40 -4.40 9.65 -12.68
N LEU A 41 -4.21 8.47 -12.09
CA LEU A 41 -3.53 7.34 -12.75
C LEU A 41 -4.27 6.92 -14.03
N THR A 42 -5.59 6.73 -13.97
CA THR A 42 -6.38 6.26 -15.11
C THR A 42 -6.52 7.28 -16.24
N ARG A 43 -6.40 8.58 -15.94
CA ARG A 43 -6.40 9.63 -16.99
C ARG A 43 -5.05 9.82 -17.65
N ASN A 44 -3.95 9.50 -16.96
CA ASN A 44 -2.59 9.81 -17.42
C ASN A 44 -1.76 8.59 -17.82
N ALA A 45 -2.30 7.38 -17.65
CA ALA A 45 -1.69 6.14 -18.10
C ALA A 45 -2.76 5.21 -18.70
N PRO A 46 -2.41 4.36 -19.68
CA PRO A 46 -3.33 3.40 -20.29
C PRO A 46 -3.55 2.20 -19.36
N VAL A 47 -4.06 2.45 -18.16
CA VAL A 47 -4.25 1.45 -17.09
C VAL A 47 -5.71 1.36 -16.66
N ARG A 48 -6.10 0.16 -16.24
CA ARG A 48 -7.33 -0.11 -15.52
C ARG A 48 -7.00 -0.33 -14.05
N CYS A 49 -7.64 0.42 -13.13
CA CYS A 49 -7.48 0.21 -11.71
C CYS A 49 -8.64 -0.62 -11.16
N VAL A 50 -8.30 -1.67 -10.43
CA VAL A 50 -9.23 -2.43 -9.59
C VAL A 50 -9.00 -2.02 -8.15
N VAL A 51 -10.05 -1.56 -7.47
CA VAL A 51 -9.99 -1.05 -6.10
C VAL A 51 -10.81 -1.98 -5.22
N PRO A 52 -10.17 -2.82 -4.39
CA PRO A 52 -10.90 -3.68 -3.47
C PRO A 52 -11.61 -2.83 -2.41
N ILE A 53 -12.91 -3.05 -2.25
CA ILE A 53 -13.71 -2.47 -1.16
C ILE A 53 -13.96 -3.60 -0.16
N TYR A 54 -13.09 -3.71 0.82
CA TYR A 54 -13.16 -4.73 1.85
C TYR A 54 -13.79 -4.20 3.15
N PRO A 55 -14.40 -5.07 3.99
CA PRO A 55 -14.89 -4.68 5.30
C PRO A 55 -13.74 -4.19 6.20
N LEU A 56 -14.01 -3.19 7.03
CA LEU A 56 -13.03 -2.62 7.95
C LEU A 56 -13.15 -3.27 9.33
N ALA A 57 -12.04 -3.27 10.09
CA ALA A 57 -12.04 -3.66 11.48
C ALA A 57 -13.07 -2.84 12.29
N PRO A 58 -13.77 -3.44 13.25
CA PRO A 58 -13.66 -4.83 13.69
C PRO A 58 -14.53 -5.83 12.93
N ARG A 59 -15.25 -5.43 11.86
CA ARG A 59 -16.12 -6.33 11.07
C ARG A 59 -15.35 -7.40 10.29
N ALA A 60 -14.14 -7.09 9.89
CA ALA A 60 -13.18 -8.02 9.32
C ALA A 60 -11.79 -7.67 9.82
N THR A 61 -10.97 -8.67 10.03
CA THR A 61 -9.62 -8.56 10.56
C THR A 61 -8.57 -8.88 9.48
N ALA A 62 -7.30 -8.79 9.83
CA ALA A 62 -6.21 -9.16 8.92
C ALA A 62 -6.34 -10.60 8.40
N LYS A 63 -6.84 -11.51 9.25
CA LYS A 63 -7.10 -12.92 8.91
C LYS A 63 -8.08 -13.08 7.76
N ASP A 64 -9.05 -12.17 7.64
CA ASP A 64 -10.07 -12.19 6.59
C ASP A 64 -9.60 -11.43 5.35
N VAL A 65 -9.04 -10.23 5.57
CA VAL A 65 -8.79 -9.25 4.52
C VAL A 65 -7.56 -9.60 3.67
N VAL A 66 -6.49 -10.13 4.29
CA VAL A 66 -5.25 -10.45 3.58
C VAL A 66 -5.45 -11.61 2.59
N PRO A 67 -5.99 -12.78 2.99
CA PRO A 67 -6.25 -13.85 2.05
C PRO A 67 -7.26 -13.46 0.95
N ALA A 68 -8.31 -12.71 1.30
CA ALA A 68 -9.30 -12.24 0.31
C ALA A 68 -8.68 -11.28 -0.72
N THR A 69 -7.75 -10.42 -0.28
CA THR A 69 -7.01 -9.52 -1.18
C THR A 69 -6.01 -10.30 -2.03
N GLY A 70 -5.32 -11.28 -1.44
CA GLY A 70 -4.42 -12.19 -2.15
C GLY A 70 -5.14 -12.99 -3.24
N GLU A 71 -6.31 -13.52 -2.94
CA GLU A 71 -7.14 -14.25 -3.90
C GLU A 71 -7.65 -13.37 -5.05
N LEU A 72 -8.06 -12.13 -4.76
CA LEU A 72 -8.39 -11.14 -5.80
C LEU A 72 -7.17 -10.88 -6.70
N LEU A 73 -6.00 -10.69 -6.09
CA LEU A 73 -4.77 -10.44 -6.83
C LEU A 73 -4.38 -11.66 -7.69
N ARG A 74 -4.50 -12.88 -7.16
CA ARG A 74 -4.30 -14.13 -7.92
C ARG A 74 -5.15 -14.17 -9.19
N LYS A 75 -6.46 -13.91 -9.07
CA LYS A 75 -7.38 -13.86 -10.22
C LYS A 75 -6.96 -12.81 -11.25
N LEU A 76 -6.57 -11.62 -10.79
CA LEU A 76 -6.11 -10.56 -11.69
C LEU A 76 -4.82 -10.93 -12.42
N LEU A 77 -3.91 -11.67 -11.77
CA LEU A 77 -2.68 -12.19 -12.38
C LEU A 77 -2.96 -13.28 -13.42
N GLU A 78 -3.93 -14.14 -13.17
CA GLU A 78 -4.38 -15.16 -14.12
C GLU A 78 -5.02 -14.53 -15.36
N ASP A 79 -5.94 -13.58 -15.15
CA ASP A 79 -6.67 -12.91 -16.24
C ASP A 79 -5.77 -12.04 -17.13
N ALA A 80 -4.78 -11.35 -16.54
CA ALA A 80 -4.00 -10.33 -17.25
C ALA A 80 -2.61 -10.79 -17.65
N GLY A 81 -2.08 -11.79 -16.95
CA GLY A 81 -0.66 -12.13 -16.91
C GLY A 81 0.13 -11.29 -15.91
N PRO A 82 1.11 -11.89 -15.21
CA PRO A 82 1.84 -11.24 -14.10
C PRO A 82 2.55 -9.94 -14.51
N ALA A 83 3.16 -9.91 -15.69
CA ALA A 83 3.88 -8.74 -16.22
C ALA A 83 2.99 -7.49 -16.43
N LYS A 84 1.66 -7.62 -16.33
CA LYS A 84 0.70 -6.53 -16.57
C LYS A 84 0.01 -6.05 -15.30
N VAL A 85 0.30 -6.61 -14.15
CA VAL A 85 -0.35 -6.29 -12.88
C VAL A 85 0.66 -5.63 -11.94
N THR A 86 0.39 -4.39 -11.55
CA THR A 86 1.16 -3.65 -10.54
C THR A 86 0.26 -3.35 -9.35
N VAL A 87 0.70 -3.66 -8.15
CA VAL A 87 0.02 -3.29 -6.91
C VAL A 87 0.45 -1.89 -6.53
N VAL A 88 -0.52 -1.00 -6.30
CA VAL A 88 -0.28 0.36 -5.81
C VAL A 88 -1.04 0.53 -4.51
N GLY A 89 -0.34 0.78 -3.43
CA GLY A 89 -0.93 0.99 -2.11
C GLY A 89 -0.43 2.26 -1.43
N ASN A 90 -1.25 2.84 -0.57
CA ASN A 90 -0.81 3.91 0.31
C ASN A 90 -1.20 3.63 1.76
N SER A 91 -0.36 4.06 2.71
CA SER A 91 -0.57 3.90 4.14
C SER A 91 -0.85 2.42 4.49
N ALA A 92 -1.88 2.13 5.23
CA ALA A 92 -2.30 0.76 5.53
C ALA A 92 -2.66 -0.07 4.28
N GLY A 93 -3.08 0.57 3.16
CA GLY A 93 -3.29 -0.13 1.88
C GLY A 93 -1.97 -0.58 1.23
N ALA A 94 -0.86 0.07 1.51
CA ALA A 94 0.47 -0.38 1.10
C ALA A 94 0.90 -1.61 1.93
N GLY A 95 0.66 -1.58 3.24
CA GLY A 95 0.85 -2.74 4.11
C GLY A 95 0.03 -3.94 3.65
N LEU A 96 -1.27 -3.73 3.39
CA LEU A 96 -2.13 -4.79 2.86
C LEU A 96 -1.63 -5.33 1.51
N GLY A 97 -1.15 -4.46 0.61
CA GLY A 97 -0.59 -4.87 -0.67
C GLY A 97 0.65 -5.75 -0.53
N LEU A 98 1.53 -5.40 0.42
CA LEU A 98 2.71 -6.20 0.75
C LEU A 98 2.32 -7.54 1.40
N ALA A 99 1.41 -7.54 2.37
CA ALA A 99 0.92 -8.76 3.01
C ALA A 99 0.24 -9.70 2.00
N ALA A 100 -0.54 -9.15 1.05
CA ALA A 100 -1.15 -9.95 -0.01
C ALA A 100 -0.11 -10.54 -0.99
N ALA A 101 0.99 -9.83 -1.27
CA ALA A 101 2.10 -10.35 -2.06
C ALA A 101 2.85 -11.48 -1.32
N GLN A 102 3.06 -11.35 -0.01
CA GLN A 102 3.59 -12.42 0.83
C GLN A 102 2.66 -13.63 0.83
N TRP A 103 1.35 -13.43 0.98
CA TRP A 103 0.37 -14.50 0.91
C TRP A 103 0.40 -15.24 -0.43
N LEU A 104 0.49 -14.52 -1.56
CA LEU A 104 0.63 -15.14 -2.89
C LEU A 104 1.86 -16.04 -2.96
N ARG A 105 3.01 -15.57 -2.51
CA ARG A 105 4.25 -16.33 -2.51
C ARG A 105 4.13 -17.58 -1.63
N ASP A 106 3.62 -17.43 -0.40
CA ASP A 106 3.47 -18.53 0.56
C ASP A 106 2.48 -19.58 0.08
N SER A 107 1.53 -19.16 -0.76
CA SER A 107 0.57 -20.05 -1.43
C SER A 107 1.08 -20.62 -2.77
N GLY A 108 2.33 -20.35 -3.15
CA GLY A 108 2.93 -20.85 -4.40
C GLY A 108 2.44 -20.15 -5.68
N TYR A 109 1.81 -18.99 -5.57
CA TYR A 109 1.29 -18.25 -6.73
C TYR A 109 2.31 -17.25 -7.28
N ARG A 110 2.10 -16.87 -8.54
CA ARG A 110 2.94 -15.89 -9.22
C ARG A 110 2.84 -14.52 -8.57
N GLN A 111 3.95 -13.79 -8.58
CA GLN A 111 4.01 -12.41 -8.10
C GLN A 111 3.53 -11.42 -9.17
N PRO A 112 3.03 -10.23 -8.77
CA PRO A 112 2.79 -9.12 -9.69
C PRO A 112 4.09 -8.61 -10.29
N ASN A 113 3.99 -7.75 -11.31
CA ASN A 113 5.14 -7.11 -11.92
C ASN A 113 5.90 -6.18 -10.97
N GLY A 114 5.23 -5.63 -9.97
CA GLY A 114 5.85 -4.82 -8.93
C GLY A 114 4.86 -4.26 -7.92
N LEU A 115 5.42 -3.75 -6.82
CA LEU A 115 4.69 -3.10 -5.75
C LEU A 115 5.11 -1.62 -5.67
N VAL A 116 4.15 -0.71 -5.71
CA VAL A 116 4.33 0.72 -5.44
C VAL A 116 3.73 1.02 -4.09
N LEU A 117 4.57 1.34 -3.11
CA LEU A 117 4.21 1.52 -1.72
C LEU A 117 4.40 3.00 -1.33
N ILE A 118 3.32 3.69 -1.00
CA ILE A 118 3.33 5.11 -0.64
C ILE A 118 3.09 5.23 0.86
N SER A 119 4.08 5.76 1.60
CA SER A 119 4.00 5.91 3.06
C SER A 119 3.45 4.65 3.73
N PRO A 120 4.06 3.47 3.52
CA PRO A 120 3.47 2.21 3.91
C PRO A 120 3.38 2.05 5.43
N GLY A 121 2.24 1.57 5.92
CA GLY A 121 2.07 1.08 7.28
C GLY A 121 2.50 -0.39 7.32
N LEU A 122 3.65 -0.65 7.91
CA LEU A 122 4.33 -1.95 7.82
C LEU A 122 4.44 -2.69 9.14
N ASP A 123 4.42 -1.95 10.24
CA ASP A 123 4.41 -2.47 11.60
C ASP A 123 3.34 -1.73 12.42
N ALA A 124 2.40 -2.48 12.98
CA ALA A 124 1.31 -1.92 13.77
C ALA A 124 1.71 -1.70 15.25
N SER A 125 2.91 -2.14 15.65
CA SER A 125 3.45 -1.97 17.01
C SER A 125 4.16 -0.63 17.22
N VAL A 126 3.97 0.36 16.34
CA VAL A 126 4.61 1.68 16.37
C VAL A 126 4.92 2.21 17.78
N GLY A 127 5.94 3.05 17.89
CA GLY A 127 6.34 3.63 19.19
C GLY A 127 7.82 3.40 19.52
N ARG A 128 8.62 3.00 18.54
CA ARG A 128 10.08 2.95 18.67
C ARG A 128 10.61 4.37 18.93
N PRO A 129 11.80 4.52 19.58
CA PRO A 129 12.35 5.84 19.91
C PRO A 129 12.48 6.79 18.72
N ASP A 130 12.85 6.28 17.54
CA ASP A 130 12.96 7.06 16.30
C ASP A 130 11.58 7.54 15.81
N GLN A 131 10.54 6.70 15.88
CA GLN A 131 9.17 7.06 15.55
C GLN A 131 8.60 8.09 16.56
N MET A 132 8.87 7.92 17.87
CA MET A 132 8.45 8.88 18.89
C MET A 132 9.06 10.27 18.67
N ALA A 133 10.33 10.35 18.26
CA ALA A 133 11.00 11.61 17.94
C ALA A 133 10.36 12.33 16.74
N ILE A 134 9.76 11.57 15.80
CA ILE A 134 9.09 12.12 14.62
C ILE A 134 7.64 12.50 14.94
N ALA A 135 6.96 11.72 15.77
CA ALA A 135 5.52 11.86 16.05
C ALA A 135 5.12 13.28 16.46
N ALA A 136 5.96 13.98 17.24
CA ALA A 136 5.72 15.36 17.65
C ALA A 136 5.66 16.37 16.48
N ARG A 137 6.20 15.98 15.31
CA ARG A 137 6.28 16.82 14.10
C ARG A 137 5.44 16.27 12.93
N ASP A 138 4.87 15.09 13.09
CA ASP A 138 4.00 14.50 12.06
C ASP A 138 2.62 15.18 12.09
N PRO A 139 2.22 15.89 11.03
CA PRO A 139 0.94 16.60 11.01
C PRO A 139 -0.27 15.70 10.76
N VAL A 140 -0.05 14.39 10.52
CA VAL A 140 -1.09 13.48 10.01
C VAL A 140 -1.30 12.26 10.89
N GLN A 141 -0.22 11.67 11.39
CA GLN A 141 -0.24 10.41 12.13
C GLN A 141 -0.16 10.61 13.64
N ASP A 142 -0.74 9.68 14.38
CA ASP A 142 -0.78 9.68 15.84
C ASP A 142 -0.54 8.24 16.33
N ILE A 143 0.44 8.05 17.22
CA ILE A 143 0.86 6.73 17.71
C ILE A 143 -0.29 5.98 18.38
N PRO A 144 -1.02 6.55 19.37
CA PRO A 144 -2.15 5.88 20.00
C PRO A 144 -3.22 5.43 19.00
N ALA A 145 -3.50 6.26 17.97
CA ALA A 145 -4.50 5.91 16.95
C ALA A 145 -4.03 4.75 16.06
N ILE A 146 -2.74 4.65 15.75
CA ILE A 146 -2.19 3.54 14.96
C ILE A 146 -2.19 2.25 15.77
N ILE A 147 -1.78 2.30 17.04
CA ILE A 147 -1.80 1.13 17.95
C ILE A 147 -3.23 0.56 18.05
N GLU A 148 -4.21 1.41 18.33
CA GLU A 148 -5.61 0.95 18.43
C GLU A 148 -6.15 0.41 17.10
N ALA A 149 -5.84 1.07 15.99
CA ALA A 149 -6.22 0.55 14.67
C ALA A 149 -5.55 -0.79 14.36
N GLY A 150 -4.28 -0.96 14.73
CA GLY A 150 -3.54 -2.21 14.60
C GLY A 150 -4.14 -3.33 15.43
N ARG A 151 -4.46 -3.05 16.70
CA ARG A 151 -5.13 -4.00 17.61
C ARG A 151 -6.49 -4.47 17.05
N LEU A 152 -7.30 -3.54 16.58
CA LEU A 152 -8.60 -3.88 15.96
C LEU A 152 -8.44 -4.69 14.67
N TYR A 153 -7.41 -4.36 13.87
CA TYR A 153 -7.13 -5.07 12.63
C TYR A 153 -6.55 -6.46 12.86
N ALA A 154 -5.74 -6.63 13.90
CA ALA A 154 -5.19 -7.92 14.30
C ALA A 154 -6.31 -8.92 14.67
N GLY A 155 -7.35 -8.46 15.39
CA GLY A 155 -8.38 -9.36 15.92
C GLY A 155 -7.74 -10.37 16.89
N ASP A 156 -7.80 -11.66 16.53
CA ASP A 156 -7.22 -12.76 17.32
C ASP A 156 -5.74 -13.04 16.98
N LEU A 157 -5.18 -12.37 15.97
CA LEU A 157 -3.77 -12.50 15.62
C LEU A 157 -2.89 -11.65 16.54
N ASP A 158 -1.64 -12.06 16.71
CA ASP A 158 -0.61 -11.18 17.28
C ASP A 158 -0.41 -9.96 16.38
N VAL A 159 -0.20 -8.79 16.97
CA VAL A 159 0.09 -7.55 16.23
C VAL A 159 1.36 -7.69 15.36
N ALA A 160 2.33 -8.51 15.80
CA ALA A 160 3.53 -8.82 15.03
C ALA A 160 3.32 -9.83 13.89
N HIS A 161 2.13 -10.45 13.78
CA HIS A 161 1.84 -11.40 12.70
C HIS A 161 2.00 -10.73 11.33
N PRO A 162 2.61 -11.39 10.30
CA PRO A 162 2.87 -10.77 8.99
C PRO A 162 1.63 -10.23 8.25
N TYR A 163 0.44 -10.72 8.53
CA TYR A 163 -0.79 -10.15 8.00
C TYR A 163 -1.13 -8.77 8.59
N VAL A 164 -0.69 -8.49 9.81
CA VAL A 164 -0.91 -7.22 10.52
C VAL A 164 0.28 -6.28 10.30
N SER A 165 1.48 -6.83 10.51
CA SER A 165 2.77 -6.15 10.42
C SER A 165 3.65 -6.84 9.36
N PRO A 166 3.43 -6.56 8.07
CA PRO A 166 4.10 -7.27 6.97
C PRO A 166 5.62 -7.03 6.92
N LEU A 167 6.14 -6.08 7.68
CA LEU A 167 7.58 -5.92 7.90
C LEU A 167 8.22 -7.14 8.58
N ASN A 168 7.45 -7.92 9.32
CA ASN A 168 7.91 -9.12 10.03
C ASN A 168 7.84 -10.39 9.16
N GLY A 169 7.32 -10.30 7.94
CA GLY A 169 7.26 -11.42 7.01
C GLY A 169 8.58 -11.69 6.30
N ASP A 170 8.63 -12.78 5.55
CA ASP A 170 9.75 -13.11 4.66
C ASP A 170 9.63 -12.33 3.36
N PHE A 171 10.76 -11.81 2.85
CA PHE A 171 10.83 -11.02 1.62
C PHE A 171 11.32 -11.81 0.42
N ARG A 172 11.89 -12.99 0.60
CA ARG A 172 12.41 -13.83 -0.50
C ARG A 172 11.33 -14.12 -1.53
N GLY A 173 11.65 -13.96 -2.82
CA GLY A 173 10.74 -14.27 -3.93
C GLY A 173 9.60 -13.28 -4.13
N LEU A 174 9.60 -12.14 -3.45
CA LEU A 174 8.62 -11.08 -3.69
C LEU A 174 8.92 -10.29 -4.97
N ALA A 175 7.90 -9.64 -5.51
CA ALA A 175 8.03 -8.71 -6.63
C ALA A 175 8.93 -7.52 -6.31
N PRO A 176 9.57 -6.88 -7.31
CA PRO A 176 10.29 -5.63 -7.15
C PRO A 176 9.42 -4.53 -6.53
N MET A 177 10.03 -3.62 -5.77
CA MET A 177 9.32 -2.58 -5.01
C MET A 177 9.83 -1.18 -5.32
N ILE A 178 8.90 -0.22 -5.34
CA ILE A 178 9.22 1.21 -5.27
C ILE A 178 8.48 1.81 -4.09
N VAL A 179 9.21 2.48 -3.20
CA VAL A 179 8.69 3.04 -1.96
C VAL A 179 8.81 4.55 -1.97
N PHE A 180 7.76 5.26 -1.59
CA PHE A 180 7.75 6.71 -1.40
C PHE A 180 7.46 7.03 0.05
N SER A 181 8.37 7.73 0.73
CA SER A 181 8.22 8.09 2.13
C SER A 181 8.78 9.49 2.41
N GLY A 182 8.19 10.21 3.35
CA GLY A 182 8.60 11.56 3.74
C GLY A 182 9.17 11.57 5.15
N THR A 183 10.17 12.40 5.44
CA THR A 183 10.84 12.41 6.76
C THR A 183 10.04 13.07 7.89
N LEU A 184 8.87 13.65 7.60
CA LEU A 184 7.89 14.09 8.60
C LEU A 184 6.75 13.07 8.80
N ASP A 185 6.86 11.87 8.21
CA ASP A 185 5.92 10.77 8.36
C ASP A 185 6.46 9.81 9.41
N LEU A 186 5.75 9.62 10.51
CA LEU A 186 6.20 8.75 11.61
C LEU A 186 6.40 7.29 11.17
N LEU A 187 5.87 6.88 10.00
CA LEU A 187 6.06 5.54 9.43
C LEU A 187 7.32 5.42 8.55
N TYR A 188 8.08 6.50 8.33
CA TYR A 188 9.23 6.41 7.42
C TYR A 188 10.37 5.48 7.90
N PRO A 189 10.63 5.31 9.21
CA PRO A 189 11.65 4.36 9.66
C PRO A 189 11.38 2.94 9.20
N ASP A 190 10.10 2.52 9.17
CA ASP A 190 9.72 1.21 8.65
C ASP A 190 10.01 1.07 7.14
N SER A 191 9.98 2.16 6.38
CA SER A 191 10.37 2.16 4.96
C SER A 191 11.87 1.94 4.78
N ILE A 192 12.71 2.39 5.71
CA ILE A 192 14.15 2.13 5.75
C ILE A 192 14.38 0.65 6.05
N ASP A 193 13.72 0.13 7.09
CA ASP A 193 13.83 -1.28 7.48
C ASP A 193 13.33 -2.22 6.37
N LEU A 194 12.21 -1.88 5.72
CA LEU A 194 11.73 -2.59 4.54
C LEU A 194 12.80 -2.65 3.45
N THR A 195 13.46 -1.50 3.18
CA THR A 195 14.50 -1.42 2.16
C THR A 195 15.69 -2.32 2.50
N ALA A 196 16.11 -2.32 3.75
CA ALA A 196 17.21 -3.18 4.21
C ALA A 196 16.84 -4.67 4.11
N LYS A 197 15.66 -5.06 4.60
CA LYS A 197 15.18 -6.45 4.56
C LYS A 197 14.97 -6.97 3.13
N ALA A 198 14.37 -6.17 2.26
CA ALA A 198 14.16 -6.54 0.86
C ALA A 198 15.50 -6.77 0.13
N ARG A 199 16.46 -5.86 0.30
CA ARG A 199 17.81 -6.01 -0.29
C ARG A 199 18.53 -7.26 0.25
N ALA A 200 18.47 -7.51 1.54
CA ALA A 200 19.05 -8.71 2.16
C ALA A 200 18.42 -10.01 1.62
N ALA A 201 17.15 -9.95 1.22
CA ALA A 201 16.44 -11.07 0.60
C ALA A 201 16.63 -11.16 -0.94
N GLY A 202 17.46 -10.30 -1.54
CA GLY A 202 17.70 -10.26 -2.99
C GLY A 202 16.53 -9.67 -3.81
N VAL A 203 15.60 -8.95 -3.17
CA VAL A 203 14.46 -8.30 -3.85
C VAL A 203 14.85 -6.89 -4.29
N PRO A 204 14.71 -6.54 -5.58
CA PRO A 204 14.97 -5.19 -6.05
C PRO A 204 14.03 -4.18 -5.37
N ILE A 205 14.60 -3.12 -4.80
CA ILE A 205 13.83 -2.08 -4.12
C ILE A 205 14.45 -0.71 -4.31
N GLU A 206 13.63 0.27 -4.69
CA GLU A 206 13.98 1.68 -4.79
C GLU A 206 13.20 2.48 -3.74
N LEU A 207 13.92 3.23 -2.88
CA LEU A 207 13.33 4.10 -1.86
C LEU A 207 13.47 5.57 -2.26
N HIS A 208 12.36 6.24 -2.46
CA HIS A 208 12.25 7.69 -2.63
C HIS A 208 11.92 8.36 -1.29
N LEU A 209 12.93 8.56 -0.46
CA LEU A 209 12.78 9.29 0.80
C LEU A 209 12.92 10.79 0.55
N ARG A 210 11.91 11.58 0.91
CA ARG A 210 11.88 13.03 0.69
C ARG A 210 11.92 13.80 2.00
N GLN A 211 12.97 14.62 2.15
CA GLN A 211 13.16 15.48 3.30
C GLN A 211 12.00 16.46 3.46
N GLY A 212 11.49 16.62 4.70
CA GLY A 212 10.44 17.58 5.05
C GLY A 212 9.05 17.25 4.50
N GLN A 213 8.84 16.09 3.89
CA GLN A 213 7.55 15.71 3.36
C GLN A 213 6.73 14.91 4.37
N PRO A 214 5.40 15.16 4.45
CA PRO A 214 4.50 14.47 5.38
C PRO A 214 4.02 13.13 4.81
N HIS A 215 3.24 12.43 5.63
CA HIS A 215 2.55 11.19 5.25
C HIS A 215 1.78 11.33 3.93
N ASN A 216 1.96 10.36 3.02
CA ASN A 216 1.33 10.31 1.70
C ASN A 216 1.69 11.48 0.77
N TYR A 217 2.87 12.08 0.89
CA TYR A 217 3.28 13.23 0.07
C TYR A 217 3.15 12.99 -1.44
N ALA A 218 3.38 11.77 -1.91
CA ALA A 218 3.28 11.41 -3.33
C ALA A 218 1.87 11.64 -3.91
N ALA A 219 0.83 11.63 -3.07
CA ALA A 219 -0.54 11.91 -3.47
C ALA A 219 -0.91 13.41 -3.37
N LEU A 220 -0.05 14.26 -2.77
CA LEU A 220 -0.33 15.68 -2.57
C LEU A 220 -0.08 16.50 -3.84
N PRO A 221 -0.77 17.64 -4.04
CA PRO A 221 -0.60 18.52 -5.20
C PRO A 221 0.62 19.45 -5.06
N THR A 222 1.71 18.96 -4.47
CA THR A 222 2.98 19.65 -4.29
C THR A 222 3.95 19.36 -5.46
N PRO A 223 5.04 20.13 -5.63
CA PRO A 223 6.08 19.83 -6.61
C PRO A 223 6.66 18.42 -6.43
N GLU A 224 6.98 18.03 -5.19
CA GLU A 224 7.50 16.71 -4.82
C GLU A 224 6.48 15.59 -5.12
N GLY A 225 5.21 15.84 -4.79
CA GLY A 225 4.12 14.93 -5.12
C GLY A 225 3.94 14.77 -6.63
N ARG A 226 4.12 15.83 -7.43
CA ARG A 226 4.10 15.74 -8.90
C ARG A 226 5.25 14.89 -9.44
N GLN A 227 6.47 15.07 -8.90
CA GLN A 227 7.62 14.24 -9.27
C GLN A 227 7.39 12.76 -8.95
N ALA A 228 6.91 12.46 -7.74
CA ALA A 228 6.56 11.10 -7.32
C ALA A 228 5.51 10.48 -8.24
N ARG A 229 4.42 11.21 -8.54
CA ARG A 229 3.37 10.74 -9.45
C ARG A 229 3.87 10.49 -10.87
N ALA A 230 4.82 11.27 -11.38
CA ALA A 230 5.42 11.03 -12.69
C ALA A 230 6.20 9.70 -12.72
N ILE A 231 6.90 9.34 -11.63
CA ILE A 231 7.55 8.04 -11.48
C ILE A 231 6.49 6.93 -11.42
N ILE A 232 5.49 7.08 -10.56
CA ILE A 232 4.40 6.10 -10.42
C ILE A 232 3.70 5.84 -11.77
N LEU A 233 3.41 6.89 -12.55
CA LEU A 233 2.82 6.74 -13.88
C LEU A 233 3.70 5.89 -14.82
N ARG A 234 5.03 6.10 -14.82
CA ARG A 234 5.94 5.28 -15.63
C ARG A 234 5.91 3.82 -15.21
N VAL A 235 5.93 3.57 -13.89
CA VAL A 235 5.90 2.23 -13.32
C VAL A 235 4.60 1.49 -13.65
N VAL A 236 3.44 2.11 -13.45
CA VAL A 236 2.16 1.45 -13.75
C VAL A 236 1.93 1.25 -15.25
N ALA A 237 2.57 2.06 -16.10
CA ALA A 237 2.49 1.93 -17.56
C ALA A 237 3.44 0.88 -18.13
N ARG A 238 4.63 0.69 -17.54
CA ARG A 238 5.73 -0.13 -18.09
C ARG A 238 6.15 -1.28 -17.18
N GLY A 239 5.84 -1.21 -15.90
CA GLY A 239 6.33 -2.09 -14.84
C GLY A 239 7.48 -1.49 -14.03
N VAL A 240 7.82 -2.17 -12.94
CA VAL A 240 9.03 -1.91 -12.14
C VAL A 240 10.19 -2.56 -12.88
N THR A 241 11.18 -1.75 -13.28
CA THR A 241 12.42 -2.22 -13.95
C THR A 241 13.54 -2.33 -12.94
#